data_c5a559b70e7824bcaf9dcb4628d42569
#
_entry.id   c5a559b70e7824bcaf9dcb4628d42569
#
_cell.length_a   1.000
_cell.length_b   1.000
_cell.length_c   1.000
_cell.angle_alpha   90.00
_cell.angle_beta   90.00
_cell.angle_gamma   90.00
#
_symmetry.space_group_name_H-M   'P 1'
#
loop_
_entity.id
_entity.type
_entity.pdbx_description
1 polymer ?
#
loop_
_entity_poly.entity_id
_entity_poly.type
_entity_poly.pdbx_seq_one_letter_code
_entity_poly.pdbx_strand_id
1 'polypeptide(L)'
;MRTEEEVKKEMAELGDKFDLLKGDTNEMWRFWEEDKKLRGELEAIQNAKAEEENNTPEAIEERKKEWKARQIKNIMQSGIGRRYLNADIKSFICKTQEQKEILKTVKQFISNPFGKSLWLVGVPGTGKTLIGAIICRYCGAKYFKSYQIKDELEYARSFNAKKNPAEVINDYADISVMIIDEVGRYRSPAEQEYLFRILNERYEMKRPTVLISNMEKKEFGEYLGNPVVDRFREGCKCLEFKGESYRGKDRNEWDGKINDKIFE
;
A
#
# COMPACT_ATOMS: atom_id res chain seq x y z
N MET A 1 -36.86 18.61 -9.34
CA MET A 1 -36.16 17.41 -9.89
C MET A 1 -37.19 16.32 -10.08
N ARG A 2 -37.12 15.61 -11.17
CA ARG A 2 -38.02 14.46 -11.43
C ARG A 2 -37.66 13.32 -10.48
N THR A 3 -38.66 12.55 -10.09
CA THR A 3 -38.45 11.37 -9.26
C THR A 3 -37.99 10.17 -10.10
N GLU A 4 -37.37 9.19 -9.47
CA GLU A 4 -36.97 7.93 -10.12
C GLU A 4 -38.16 7.17 -10.73
N GLU A 5 -39.29 7.21 -10.03
CA GLU A 5 -40.53 6.57 -10.49
C GLU A 5 -41.11 7.26 -11.73
N GLU A 6 -41.07 8.60 -11.78
CA GLU A 6 -41.51 9.38 -12.96
C GLU A 6 -40.64 9.07 -14.18
N VAL A 7 -39.32 8.97 -14.02
CA VAL A 7 -38.38 8.64 -15.11
C VAL A 7 -38.60 7.20 -15.58
N LYS A 8 -38.76 6.25 -14.67
CA LYS A 8 -39.01 4.84 -15.00
C LYS A 8 -40.36 4.65 -15.74
N LYS A 9 -41.37 5.38 -15.32
CA LYS A 9 -42.69 5.37 -15.98
C LYS A 9 -42.60 5.86 -17.41
N GLU A 10 -41.91 6.97 -17.64
CA GLU A 10 -41.71 7.53 -18.97
C GLU A 10 -40.86 6.64 -19.87
N MET A 11 -39.86 5.96 -19.32
CA MET A 11 -39.08 4.94 -20.04
C MET A 11 -39.96 3.75 -20.47
N ALA A 12 -40.89 3.31 -19.61
CA ALA A 12 -41.84 2.24 -19.96
C ALA A 12 -42.80 2.68 -21.08
N GLU A 13 -43.38 3.91 -20.97
CA GLU A 13 -44.25 4.49 -22.00
C GLU A 13 -43.51 4.68 -23.34
N LEU A 14 -42.21 5.01 -23.29
CA LEU A 14 -41.34 5.12 -24.45
C LEU A 14 -41.09 3.73 -25.08
N GLY A 15 -40.86 2.70 -24.25
CA GLY A 15 -40.71 1.32 -24.70
C GLY A 15 -41.95 0.78 -25.44
N ASP A 16 -43.13 1.04 -24.88
CA ASP A 16 -44.41 0.65 -25.52
C ASP A 16 -44.59 1.33 -26.89
N LYS A 17 -44.17 2.57 -27.07
CA LYS A 17 -44.19 3.28 -28.35
C LYS A 17 -43.20 2.68 -29.36
N PHE A 18 -42.04 2.20 -28.89
CA PHE A 18 -41.04 1.59 -29.79
C PHE A 18 -41.58 0.37 -30.51
N ASP A 19 -42.34 -0.46 -29.83
CA ASP A 19 -42.95 -1.65 -30.42
C ASP A 19 -43.97 -1.32 -31.56
N LEU A 20 -44.43 -0.08 -31.61
CA LEU A 20 -45.33 0.43 -32.65
C LEU A 20 -44.60 1.06 -33.84
N LEU A 21 -43.29 1.31 -33.75
CA LEU A 21 -42.47 1.92 -34.81
C LEU A 21 -42.15 0.89 -35.89
N LYS A 22 -42.91 0.88 -36.95
CA LYS A 22 -42.74 -0.04 -38.10
C LYS A 22 -41.65 0.41 -39.08
N GLY A 23 -40.41 0.60 -38.57
CA GLY A 23 -39.24 0.70 -39.44
C GLY A 23 -38.94 2.10 -40.02
N ASP A 24 -39.53 3.18 -39.50
CA ASP A 24 -39.11 4.55 -39.83
C ASP A 24 -37.81 4.88 -39.13
N THR A 25 -36.73 5.03 -39.90
CA THR A 25 -35.38 5.29 -39.39
C THR A 25 -35.24 6.61 -38.63
N ASN A 26 -36.03 7.65 -39.00
CA ASN A 26 -35.99 8.95 -38.31
C ASN A 26 -36.70 8.92 -36.95
N GLU A 27 -37.80 8.18 -36.85
CA GLU A 27 -38.49 7.98 -35.58
C GLU A 27 -37.70 7.08 -34.64
N MET A 28 -37.00 6.06 -35.16
CA MET A 28 -36.06 5.24 -34.37
C MET A 28 -34.92 6.08 -33.79
N TRP A 29 -34.35 7.01 -34.53
CA TRP A 29 -33.29 7.88 -34.04
C TRP A 29 -33.75 8.76 -32.87
N ARG A 30 -34.96 9.37 -32.99
CA ARG A 30 -35.55 10.16 -31.88
C ARG A 30 -35.82 9.31 -30.65
N PHE A 31 -36.28 8.10 -30.81
CA PHE A 31 -36.45 7.14 -29.73
C PHE A 31 -35.14 6.87 -29.00
N TRP A 32 -34.05 6.57 -29.73
CA TRP A 32 -32.75 6.31 -29.14
C TRP A 32 -32.18 7.52 -28.39
N GLU A 33 -32.34 8.72 -28.88
CA GLU A 33 -31.93 9.93 -28.20
C GLU A 33 -32.72 10.16 -26.90
N GLU A 34 -34.01 9.92 -26.92
CA GLU A 34 -34.89 10.10 -25.76
C GLU A 34 -34.62 9.00 -24.70
N ASP A 35 -34.49 7.74 -25.10
CA ASP A 35 -34.11 6.64 -24.20
C ASP A 35 -32.74 6.90 -23.56
N LYS A 36 -31.75 7.34 -24.32
CA LYS A 36 -30.42 7.69 -23.82
C LYS A 36 -30.50 8.83 -22.79
N LYS A 37 -31.32 9.83 -23.04
CA LYS A 37 -31.51 10.95 -22.11
C LYS A 37 -32.15 10.49 -20.80
N LEU A 38 -33.21 9.68 -20.88
CA LEU A 38 -33.91 9.15 -19.69
C LEU A 38 -33.01 8.21 -18.88
N ARG A 39 -32.20 7.37 -19.53
CA ARG A 39 -31.19 6.55 -18.84
C ARG A 39 -30.15 7.40 -18.10
N GLY A 40 -29.68 8.47 -18.72
CA GLY A 40 -28.75 9.39 -18.08
C GLY A 40 -29.37 10.12 -16.86
N GLU A 41 -30.64 10.54 -16.95
CA GLU A 41 -31.37 11.12 -15.83
C GLU A 41 -31.58 10.10 -14.69
N LEU A 42 -31.92 8.86 -15.01
CA LEU A 42 -32.09 7.79 -14.02
C LEU A 42 -30.80 7.49 -13.28
N GLU A 43 -29.69 7.37 -14.02
CA GLU A 43 -28.37 7.16 -13.44
C GLU A 43 -27.94 8.32 -12.52
N ALA A 44 -28.20 9.56 -12.92
CA ALA A 44 -27.93 10.73 -12.11
C ALA A 44 -28.75 10.75 -10.81
N ILE A 45 -30.03 10.38 -10.85
CA ILE A 45 -30.90 10.29 -9.66
C ILE A 45 -30.42 9.18 -8.73
N GLN A 46 -30.05 8.00 -9.29
CA GLN A 46 -29.54 6.88 -8.49
C GLN A 46 -28.21 7.19 -7.83
N ASN A 47 -27.30 7.85 -8.56
CA ASN A 47 -26.03 8.29 -8.01
C ASN A 47 -26.21 9.33 -6.88
N ALA A 48 -27.12 10.30 -7.06
CA ALA A 48 -27.42 11.28 -6.03
C ALA A 48 -27.99 10.64 -4.76
N LYS A 49 -28.93 9.69 -4.89
CA LYS A 49 -29.46 8.92 -3.75
C LYS A 49 -28.39 8.10 -3.04
N ALA A 50 -27.53 7.41 -3.81
CA ALA A 50 -26.42 6.66 -3.24
C ALA A 50 -25.42 7.57 -2.51
N GLU A 51 -25.18 8.79 -3.00
CA GLU A 51 -24.37 9.78 -2.31
C GLU A 51 -25.04 10.27 -1.02
N GLU A 52 -26.35 10.52 -1.00
CA GLU A 52 -27.08 10.90 0.20
C GLU A 52 -27.05 9.79 1.24
N GLU A 53 -27.35 8.54 0.88
CA GLU A 53 -27.29 7.38 1.77
C GLU A 53 -25.88 7.15 2.33
N ASN A 54 -24.88 7.31 1.49
CA ASN A 54 -23.47 7.19 1.88
C ASN A 54 -22.97 8.33 2.78
N ASN A 55 -23.65 9.46 2.84
CA ASN A 55 -23.26 10.63 3.62
C ASN A 55 -24.09 10.80 4.91
N THR A 56 -24.91 9.81 5.29
CA THR A 56 -25.56 9.84 6.61
C THR A 56 -24.53 9.70 7.71
N PRO A 57 -24.76 10.32 8.90
CA PRO A 57 -23.86 10.19 10.05
C PRO A 57 -23.55 8.72 10.41
N GLU A 58 -24.56 7.86 10.33
CA GLU A 58 -24.47 6.42 10.62
C GLU A 58 -23.55 5.71 9.61
N ALA A 59 -23.76 5.94 8.31
CA ALA A 59 -22.93 5.35 7.25
C ALA A 59 -21.47 5.83 7.31
N ILE A 60 -21.25 7.09 7.68
CA ILE A 60 -19.90 7.64 7.90
C ILE A 60 -19.22 6.95 9.09
N GLU A 61 -19.94 6.75 10.19
CA GLU A 61 -19.37 6.11 11.38
C GLU A 61 -19.08 4.62 11.14
N GLU A 62 -19.95 3.91 10.41
CA GLU A 62 -19.73 2.52 10.03
C GLU A 62 -18.48 2.38 9.15
N ARG A 63 -18.35 3.20 8.11
CA ARG A 63 -17.14 3.23 7.27
C ARG A 63 -15.87 3.53 8.06
N LYS A 64 -15.94 4.42 9.06
CA LYS A 64 -14.80 4.68 9.95
C LYS A 64 -14.44 3.46 10.79
N LYS A 65 -15.42 2.70 11.29
CA LYS A 65 -15.19 1.46 12.03
C LYS A 65 -14.57 0.39 11.16
N GLU A 66 -15.12 0.17 9.97
CA GLU A 66 -14.58 -0.78 9.00
C GLU A 66 -13.14 -0.43 8.58
N TRP A 67 -12.89 0.86 8.32
CA TRP A 67 -11.56 1.34 7.96
C TRP A 67 -10.54 1.10 9.08
N LYS A 68 -10.90 1.38 10.34
CA LYS A 68 -10.06 1.07 11.51
C LYS A 68 -9.82 -0.43 11.65
N ALA A 69 -10.85 -1.25 11.51
CA ALA A 69 -10.74 -2.70 11.56
C ALA A 69 -9.81 -3.24 10.47
N ARG A 70 -9.93 -2.72 9.24
CA ARG A 70 -9.04 -3.06 8.12
C ARG A 70 -7.58 -2.70 8.42
N GLN A 71 -7.30 -1.53 8.98
CA GLN A 71 -5.95 -1.13 9.36
C GLN A 71 -5.32 -2.07 10.41
N ILE A 72 -6.10 -2.47 11.41
CA ILE A 72 -5.65 -3.42 12.42
C ILE A 72 -5.34 -4.78 11.78
N LYS A 73 -6.24 -5.28 10.94
CA LYS A 73 -6.04 -6.52 10.18
C LYS A 73 -4.77 -6.45 9.31
N ASN A 74 -4.58 -5.36 8.58
CA ASN A 74 -3.45 -5.15 7.71
C ASN A 74 -2.12 -5.28 8.47
N ILE A 75 -1.95 -4.56 9.57
CA ILE A 75 -0.69 -4.59 10.31
C ILE A 75 -0.46 -5.93 11.00
N MET A 76 -1.51 -6.59 11.50
CA MET A 76 -1.39 -7.92 12.11
C MET A 76 -0.98 -9.00 11.11
N GLN A 77 -1.41 -8.87 9.86
CA GLN A 77 -1.11 -9.82 8.78
C GLN A 77 0.11 -9.45 7.94
N SER A 78 0.78 -8.35 8.27
CA SER A 78 1.90 -7.83 7.48
C SER A 78 3.19 -8.65 7.61
N GLY A 79 3.40 -9.36 8.71
CA GLY A 79 4.67 -10.00 9.06
C GLY A 79 5.63 -9.12 9.85
N ILE A 80 5.24 -7.87 10.17
CA ILE A 80 6.08 -6.97 10.96
C ILE A 80 6.13 -7.40 12.45
N GLY A 81 7.25 -7.09 13.12
CA GLY A 81 7.44 -7.47 14.52
C GLY A 81 6.39 -6.85 15.48
N ARG A 82 6.01 -7.61 16.53
CA ARG A 82 4.95 -7.25 17.50
C ARG A 82 5.07 -5.85 18.09
N ARG A 83 6.31 -5.36 18.31
CA ARG A 83 6.58 -4.00 18.84
C ARG A 83 6.00 -2.87 17.98
N TYR A 84 5.66 -3.14 16.73
CA TYR A 84 5.14 -2.16 15.78
C TYR A 84 3.63 -2.28 15.54
N LEU A 85 2.93 -3.21 16.18
CA LEU A 85 1.49 -3.41 15.95
C LEU A 85 0.65 -2.18 16.27
N ASN A 86 1.12 -1.31 17.16
CA ASN A 86 0.45 -0.04 17.48
C ASN A 86 0.98 1.15 16.66
N ALA A 87 1.85 0.92 15.66
CA ALA A 87 2.37 1.99 14.83
C ALA A 87 1.24 2.70 14.08
N ASP A 88 1.26 4.02 14.13
CA ASP A 88 0.31 4.92 13.47
C ASP A 88 1.06 6.14 12.91
N ILE A 89 0.45 6.89 12.02
CA ILE A 89 1.04 8.14 11.48
C ILE A 89 1.47 9.08 12.59
N LYS A 90 0.70 9.15 13.68
CA LYS A 90 1.01 9.99 14.86
C LYS A 90 2.21 9.49 15.66
N SER A 91 2.59 8.21 15.51
CA SER A 91 3.75 7.63 16.17
C SER A 91 5.07 8.16 15.61
N PHE A 92 5.08 8.72 14.39
CA PHE A 92 6.26 9.34 13.81
C PHE A 92 6.31 10.83 14.18
N ILE A 93 7.02 11.14 15.25
CA ILE A 93 7.15 12.50 15.77
C ILE A 93 8.14 13.29 14.91
N CYS A 94 7.65 14.33 14.24
CA CYS A 94 8.47 15.21 13.40
C CYS A 94 9.02 16.38 14.21
N LYS A 95 10.33 16.37 14.46
CA LYS A 95 11.06 17.47 15.14
C LYS A 95 11.76 18.41 14.16
N THR A 96 12.11 17.91 12.96
CA THR A 96 12.82 18.67 11.93
C THR A 96 11.96 18.83 10.67
N GLN A 97 12.36 19.75 9.79
CA GLN A 97 11.70 19.96 8.51
C GLN A 97 11.86 18.74 7.60
N GLU A 98 13.03 18.09 7.62
CA GLU A 98 13.27 16.85 6.85
C GLU A 98 12.30 15.75 7.26
N GLN A 99 12.05 15.58 8.57
CA GLN A 99 11.09 14.58 9.06
C GLN A 99 9.65 14.88 8.62
N LYS A 100 9.27 16.16 8.56
CA LYS A 100 7.96 16.58 8.02
C LYS A 100 7.84 16.24 6.54
N GLU A 101 8.89 16.47 5.74
CA GLU A 101 8.90 16.13 4.31
C GLU A 101 8.88 14.60 4.09
N ILE A 102 9.59 13.83 4.92
CA ILE A 102 9.50 12.37 4.94
C ILE A 102 8.05 11.94 5.16
N LEU A 103 7.41 12.44 6.23
CA LEU A 103 6.03 12.07 6.56
C LEU A 103 5.04 12.50 5.47
N LYS A 104 5.23 13.66 4.86
CA LYS A 104 4.44 14.14 3.72
C LYS A 104 4.56 13.18 2.54
N THR A 105 5.77 12.77 2.18
CA THR A 105 6.00 11.82 1.09
C THR A 105 5.39 10.45 1.39
N VAL A 106 5.49 9.97 2.62
CA VAL A 106 4.87 8.71 3.06
C VAL A 106 3.34 8.79 2.95
N LYS A 107 2.72 9.90 3.35
CA LYS A 107 1.27 10.11 3.17
C LYS A 107 0.86 10.11 1.70
N GLN A 108 1.65 10.73 0.82
CA GLN A 108 1.43 10.70 -0.63
C GLN A 108 1.55 9.29 -1.21
N PHE A 109 2.50 8.49 -0.73
CA PHE A 109 2.63 7.09 -1.11
C PHE A 109 1.42 6.27 -0.63
N ILE A 110 0.99 6.43 0.62
CA ILE A 110 -0.16 5.74 1.19
C ILE A 110 -1.45 6.05 0.40
N SER A 111 -1.66 7.30 -0.01
CA SER A 111 -2.86 7.71 -0.74
C SER A 111 -2.93 7.15 -2.15
N ASN A 112 -1.80 6.95 -2.81
CA ASN A 112 -1.70 6.37 -4.15
C ASN A 112 -0.34 5.68 -4.32
N PRO A 113 -0.21 4.39 -3.94
CA PRO A 113 1.05 3.65 -4.03
C PRO A 113 1.38 3.15 -5.44
N PHE A 114 0.38 2.95 -6.32
CA PHE A 114 0.54 2.30 -7.62
C PHE A 114 1.68 2.92 -8.45
N GLY A 115 2.58 2.08 -8.96
CA GLY A 115 3.74 2.49 -9.75
C GLY A 115 4.81 3.29 -8.97
N LYS A 116 4.70 3.38 -7.64
CA LYS A 116 5.64 4.13 -6.80
C LYS A 116 6.46 3.23 -5.91
N SER A 117 7.67 3.68 -5.61
CA SER A 117 8.57 3.00 -4.66
C SER A 117 9.20 3.99 -3.69
N LEU A 118 9.63 3.48 -2.54
CA LEU A 118 10.36 4.27 -1.54
C LEU A 118 11.64 3.55 -1.13
N TRP A 119 12.73 4.28 -1.05
CA TRP A 119 13.96 3.84 -0.38
C TRP A 119 14.12 4.63 0.91
N LEU A 120 14.10 3.92 2.03
CA LEU A 120 14.27 4.48 3.38
C LEU A 120 15.69 4.12 3.84
N VAL A 121 16.62 5.07 3.75
CA VAL A 121 18.04 4.82 3.96
C VAL A 121 18.61 5.70 5.08
N GLY A 122 19.76 5.35 5.64
CA GLY A 122 20.50 6.16 6.60
C GLY A 122 20.56 5.58 8.01
N VAL A 123 20.82 6.44 8.99
CA VAL A 123 21.25 6.09 10.36
C VAL A 123 20.29 5.11 11.06
N PRO A 124 20.79 4.05 11.72
CA PRO A 124 19.96 3.14 12.52
C PRO A 124 19.21 3.85 13.65
N GLY A 125 17.98 3.39 13.95
CA GLY A 125 17.21 3.91 15.07
C GLY A 125 16.44 5.21 14.80
N THR A 126 16.46 5.74 13.59
CA THR A 126 15.80 7.01 13.19
C THR A 126 14.34 6.86 12.74
N GLY A 127 13.76 5.66 12.84
CA GLY A 127 12.33 5.46 12.56
C GLY A 127 11.99 4.84 11.20
N LYS A 128 12.96 4.38 10.40
CA LYS A 128 12.71 3.74 9.08
C LYS A 128 11.73 2.57 9.16
N THR A 129 11.97 1.61 10.07
CA THR A 129 11.07 0.46 10.27
C THR A 129 9.70 0.90 10.82
N LEU A 130 9.61 1.99 11.60
CA LEU A 130 8.34 2.57 12.04
C LEU A 130 7.53 3.08 10.83
N ILE A 131 8.18 3.77 9.89
CA ILE A 131 7.53 4.16 8.63
C ILE A 131 7.07 2.93 7.84
N GLY A 132 7.88 1.87 7.76
CA GLY A 132 7.46 0.60 7.18
C GLY A 132 6.19 0.04 7.84
N ALA A 133 6.12 0.06 9.17
CA ALA A 133 4.94 -0.36 9.92
C ALA A 133 3.70 0.48 9.63
N ILE A 134 3.86 1.80 9.52
CA ILE A 134 2.78 2.71 9.12
C ILE A 134 2.26 2.33 7.72
N ILE A 135 3.16 2.08 6.76
CA ILE A 135 2.77 1.66 5.42
C ILE A 135 2.04 0.30 5.45
N CYS A 136 2.51 -0.67 6.27
CA CYS A 136 1.80 -1.94 6.47
C CYS A 136 0.36 -1.72 6.93
N ARG A 137 0.16 -0.86 7.92
CA ARG A 137 -1.17 -0.55 8.48
C ARG A 137 -2.11 0.01 7.42
N TYR A 138 -1.66 1.01 6.67
CA TYR A 138 -2.52 1.79 5.78
C TYR A 138 -2.68 1.20 4.38
N CYS A 139 -1.62 0.54 3.84
CA CYS A 139 -1.64 -0.04 2.49
C CYS A 139 -1.87 -1.56 2.48
N GLY A 140 -1.87 -2.25 3.62
CA GLY A 140 -1.89 -3.72 3.65
C GLY A 140 -0.60 -4.34 3.12
N ALA A 141 0.53 -3.62 3.22
CA ALA A 141 1.82 -4.10 2.74
C ALA A 141 2.28 -5.34 3.51
N LYS A 142 2.95 -6.25 2.80
CA LYS A 142 3.66 -7.39 3.40
C LYS A 142 5.10 -6.99 3.69
N TYR A 143 5.55 -7.32 4.88
CA TYR A 143 6.88 -6.97 5.40
C TYR A 143 7.75 -8.20 5.54
N PHE A 144 8.95 -8.11 4.98
CA PHE A 144 9.97 -9.13 5.05
C PHE A 144 11.31 -8.51 5.42
N LYS A 145 12.10 -9.23 6.16
CA LYS A 145 13.53 -8.93 6.26
C LYS A 145 14.25 -9.60 5.10
N SER A 146 15.25 -8.92 4.57
CA SER A 146 16.03 -9.41 3.44
C SER A 146 16.54 -10.85 3.62
N TYR A 147 17.02 -11.20 4.82
CA TYR A 147 17.49 -12.55 5.10
C TYR A 147 16.40 -13.63 5.04
N GLN A 148 15.13 -13.31 5.38
CA GLN A 148 14.03 -14.28 5.30
C GLN A 148 13.76 -14.72 3.86
N ILE A 149 13.84 -13.77 2.92
CA ILE A 149 13.71 -14.06 1.48
C ILE A 149 14.88 -14.96 1.04
N LYS A 150 16.10 -14.64 1.50
CA LYS A 150 17.28 -15.45 1.20
C LYS A 150 17.12 -16.88 1.71
N ASP A 151 16.75 -17.04 2.98
CA ASP A 151 16.59 -18.35 3.62
C ASP A 151 15.53 -19.20 2.89
N GLU A 152 14.41 -18.60 2.47
CA GLU A 152 13.37 -19.28 1.70
C GLU A 152 13.87 -19.71 0.31
N LEU A 153 14.64 -18.86 -0.37
CA LEU A 153 15.23 -19.19 -1.66
C LEU A 153 16.33 -20.27 -1.56
N GLU A 154 17.11 -20.27 -0.49
CA GLU A 154 18.07 -21.34 -0.22
C GLU A 154 17.35 -22.68 0.04
N TYR A 155 16.26 -22.64 0.84
CA TYR A 155 15.42 -23.82 1.04
C TYR A 155 14.80 -24.30 -0.27
N ALA A 156 14.33 -23.41 -1.13
CA ALA A 156 13.74 -23.75 -2.43
C ALA A 156 14.72 -24.46 -3.41
N ARG A 157 16.01 -24.43 -3.13
CA ARG A 157 17.03 -25.19 -3.88
C ARG A 157 17.21 -26.62 -3.35
N SER A 158 16.62 -26.96 -2.20
CA SER A 158 16.75 -28.32 -1.63
C SER A 158 15.84 -29.31 -2.34
N PHE A 159 16.23 -30.60 -2.30
CA PHE A 159 15.49 -31.70 -2.93
C PHE A 159 14.04 -31.83 -2.42
N ASN A 160 13.80 -31.48 -1.15
CA ASN A 160 12.49 -31.62 -0.51
C ASN A 160 11.66 -30.33 -0.58
N ALA A 161 12.09 -29.33 -1.33
CA ALA A 161 11.35 -28.07 -1.46
C ALA A 161 10.03 -28.26 -2.22
N LYS A 162 8.96 -27.67 -1.70
CA LYS A 162 7.64 -27.67 -2.37
C LYS A 162 7.57 -26.75 -3.56
N LYS A 163 8.41 -25.71 -3.59
CA LYS A 163 8.52 -24.70 -4.64
C LYS A 163 9.96 -24.58 -5.09
N ASN A 164 10.16 -24.35 -6.36
CA ASN A 164 11.48 -24.01 -6.87
C ASN A 164 11.80 -22.51 -6.68
N PRO A 165 13.08 -22.07 -6.81
CA PRO A 165 13.45 -20.69 -6.60
C PRO A 165 12.73 -19.68 -7.50
N ALA A 166 12.33 -20.06 -8.72
CA ALA A 166 11.61 -19.17 -9.63
C ALA A 166 10.18 -18.94 -9.14
N GLU A 167 9.51 -19.96 -8.65
CA GLU A 167 8.18 -19.85 -8.05
C GLU A 167 8.20 -18.96 -6.81
N VAL A 168 9.21 -19.08 -5.94
CA VAL A 168 9.37 -18.22 -4.77
C VAL A 168 9.58 -16.76 -5.18
N ILE A 169 10.41 -16.50 -6.20
CA ILE A 169 10.59 -15.13 -6.72
C ILE A 169 9.28 -14.56 -7.25
N ASN A 170 8.50 -15.34 -7.98
CA ASN A 170 7.21 -14.91 -8.51
C ASN A 170 6.22 -14.62 -7.38
N ASP A 171 6.18 -15.43 -6.32
CA ASP A 171 5.33 -15.17 -5.16
C ASP A 171 5.65 -13.80 -4.51
N TYR A 172 6.94 -13.48 -4.37
CA TYR A 172 7.35 -12.15 -3.86
C TYR A 172 7.06 -11.03 -4.85
N ALA A 173 7.20 -11.29 -6.14
CA ALA A 173 6.91 -10.32 -7.18
C ALA A 173 5.41 -9.98 -7.24
N ASP A 174 4.53 -10.94 -6.97
CA ASP A 174 3.07 -10.78 -7.02
C ASP A 174 2.45 -10.05 -5.82
N ILE A 175 3.20 -9.84 -4.74
CA ILE A 175 2.70 -9.11 -3.57
C ILE A 175 2.30 -7.69 -3.95
N SER A 176 1.06 -7.30 -3.63
CA SER A 176 0.49 -6.00 -4.01
C SER A 176 1.34 -4.82 -3.55
N VAL A 177 1.70 -4.75 -2.27
CA VAL A 177 2.64 -3.77 -1.71
C VAL A 177 3.64 -4.52 -0.83
N MET A 178 4.92 -4.38 -1.13
CA MET A 178 5.99 -5.13 -0.45
C MET A 178 6.98 -4.19 0.24
N ILE A 179 7.38 -4.59 1.45
CA ILE A 179 8.46 -3.94 2.19
C ILE A 179 9.56 -4.95 2.44
N ILE A 180 10.79 -4.61 2.05
CA ILE A 180 11.98 -5.39 2.35
C ILE A 180 12.87 -4.56 3.29
N ASP A 181 13.04 -5.01 4.52
CA ASP A 181 13.88 -4.35 5.52
C ASP A 181 15.24 -5.05 5.69
N GLU A 182 16.17 -4.34 6.26
CA GLU A 182 17.57 -4.78 6.49
C GLU A 182 18.32 -5.12 5.19
N VAL A 183 17.95 -4.49 4.05
CA VAL A 183 18.62 -4.69 2.75
C VAL A 183 20.07 -4.29 2.85
N GLY A 184 20.97 -5.15 2.36
CA GLY A 184 22.40 -4.94 2.34
C GLY A 184 23.10 -5.13 3.70
N ARG A 185 22.40 -5.66 4.72
CA ARG A 185 22.99 -5.91 6.02
C ARG A 185 24.16 -6.90 5.96
N TYR A 186 24.04 -7.93 5.15
CA TYR A 186 25.04 -9.00 5.00
C TYR A 186 25.89 -8.85 3.73
N ARG A 187 25.55 -7.89 2.85
CA ARG A 187 26.30 -7.57 1.61
C ARG A 187 26.66 -8.81 0.77
N SER A 188 25.75 -9.78 0.67
CA SER A 188 26.01 -11.00 -0.07
C SER A 188 25.64 -10.88 -1.56
N PRO A 189 26.46 -11.45 -2.48
CA PRO A 189 26.11 -11.49 -3.90
C PRO A 189 24.76 -12.19 -4.17
N ALA A 190 24.44 -13.23 -3.38
CA ALA A 190 23.15 -13.91 -3.48
C ALA A 190 21.97 -12.99 -3.16
N GLU A 191 22.14 -12.08 -2.19
CA GLU A 191 21.14 -11.05 -1.86
C GLU A 191 20.93 -10.08 -3.03
N GLN A 192 21.99 -9.61 -3.64
CA GLN A 192 21.91 -8.74 -4.81
C GLN A 192 21.21 -9.40 -6.00
N GLU A 193 21.51 -10.67 -6.25
CA GLU A 193 20.88 -11.43 -7.35
C GLU A 193 19.36 -11.57 -7.16
N TYR A 194 18.90 -12.05 -6.01
CA TYR A 194 17.46 -12.20 -5.83
C TYR A 194 16.72 -10.86 -5.73
N LEU A 195 17.34 -9.86 -5.13
CA LEU A 195 16.77 -8.50 -5.13
C LEU A 195 16.59 -8.00 -6.55
N PHE A 196 17.62 -8.12 -7.39
CA PHE A 196 17.53 -7.74 -8.80
C PHE A 196 16.35 -8.42 -9.48
N ARG A 197 16.20 -9.73 -9.34
CA ARG A 197 15.12 -10.50 -10.00
C ARG A 197 13.74 -10.06 -9.49
N ILE A 198 13.53 -10.02 -8.16
CA ILE A 198 12.24 -9.62 -7.57
C ILE A 198 11.90 -8.17 -7.95
N LEU A 199 12.86 -7.25 -7.84
CA LEU A 199 12.63 -5.83 -8.12
C LEU A 199 12.37 -5.57 -9.60
N ASN A 200 13.00 -6.33 -10.51
CA ASN A 200 12.75 -6.25 -11.94
C ASN A 200 11.30 -6.62 -12.26
N GLU A 201 10.84 -7.80 -11.82
CA GLU A 201 9.46 -8.24 -12.04
C GLU A 201 8.44 -7.25 -11.44
N ARG A 202 8.71 -6.75 -10.23
CA ARG A 202 7.84 -5.77 -9.58
C ARG A 202 7.78 -4.43 -10.30
N TYR A 203 8.90 -3.99 -10.89
CA TYR A 203 8.95 -2.80 -11.72
C TYR A 203 8.08 -2.96 -12.98
N GLU A 204 8.22 -4.06 -13.71
CA GLU A 204 7.41 -4.35 -14.92
C GLU A 204 5.90 -4.37 -14.60
N MET A 205 5.52 -4.94 -13.45
CA MET A 205 4.13 -4.99 -12.99
C MET A 205 3.65 -3.72 -12.29
N LYS A 206 4.47 -2.67 -12.19
CA LYS A 206 4.20 -1.42 -11.46
C LYS A 206 3.79 -1.68 -9.99
N ARG A 207 4.34 -2.72 -9.36
CA ARG A 207 4.06 -3.10 -7.96
C ARG A 207 4.81 -2.20 -6.98
N PRO A 208 4.12 -1.51 -6.07
CA PRO A 208 4.73 -0.65 -5.06
C PRO A 208 5.71 -1.41 -4.17
N THR A 209 6.93 -0.86 -4.04
CA THR A 209 8.00 -1.50 -3.27
C THR A 209 8.69 -0.51 -2.35
N VAL A 210 8.89 -0.90 -1.09
CA VAL A 210 9.61 -0.12 -0.09
C VAL A 210 10.86 -0.90 0.33
N LEU A 211 12.02 -0.30 0.15
CA LEU A 211 13.31 -0.86 0.59
C LEU A 211 13.82 -0.06 1.79
N ILE A 212 14.24 -0.78 2.83
CA ILE A 212 14.79 -0.18 4.06
C ILE A 212 16.21 -0.66 4.26
N SER A 213 17.15 0.29 4.42
CA SER A 213 18.56 0.00 4.64
C SER A 213 19.18 0.95 5.64
N ASN A 214 20.26 0.50 6.31
CA ASN A 214 21.10 1.34 7.15
C ASN A 214 22.31 1.93 6.40
N MET A 215 22.39 1.69 5.10
CA MET A 215 23.39 2.31 4.24
C MET A 215 23.08 3.78 3.97
N GLU A 216 24.07 4.56 3.62
CA GLU A 216 23.88 5.88 3.03
C GLU A 216 23.31 5.76 1.60
N LYS A 217 22.66 6.81 1.12
CA LYS A 217 21.98 6.81 -0.17
C LYS A 217 22.88 6.38 -1.34
N LYS A 218 24.12 6.92 -1.40
CA LYS A 218 25.06 6.59 -2.48
C LYS A 218 25.46 5.13 -2.42
N GLU A 219 25.87 4.67 -1.24
CA GLU A 219 26.27 3.28 -0.98
C GLU A 219 25.12 2.29 -1.31
N PHE A 220 23.90 2.66 -0.94
CA PHE A 220 22.71 1.83 -1.23
C PHE A 220 22.45 1.70 -2.71
N GLY A 221 22.58 2.79 -3.48
CA GLY A 221 22.47 2.76 -4.94
C GLY A 221 23.54 1.88 -5.58
N GLU A 222 24.80 2.02 -5.14
CA GLU A 222 25.91 1.17 -5.59
C GLU A 222 25.67 -0.31 -5.26
N TYR A 223 25.13 -0.59 -4.08
CA TYR A 223 24.79 -1.95 -3.64
C TYR A 223 23.70 -2.59 -4.50
N LEU A 224 22.63 -1.86 -4.84
CA LEU A 224 21.54 -2.36 -5.71
C LEU A 224 21.98 -2.53 -7.17
N GLY A 225 22.98 -1.79 -7.59
CA GLY A 225 23.52 -1.79 -8.94
C GLY A 225 22.75 -0.91 -9.93
N ASN A 226 23.47 -0.44 -10.95
CA ASN A 226 22.95 0.51 -11.93
C ASN A 226 21.63 0.10 -12.61
N PRO A 227 21.41 -1.19 -13.00
CA PRO A 227 20.17 -1.58 -13.66
C PRO A 227 18.94 -1.38 -12.77
N VAL A 228 19.03 -1.64 -11.45
CA VAL A 228 17.93 -1.41 -10.51
C VAL A 228 17.73 0.09 -10.30
N VAL A 229 18.81 0.83 -10.06
CA VAL A 229 18.78 2.29 -9.85
C VAL A 229 18.11 3.00 -11.03
N ASP A 230 18.44 2.60 -12.25
CA ASP A 230 17.91 3.23 -13.47
C ASP A 230 16.39 3.02 -13.59
N ARG A 231 15.92 1.78 -13.43
CA ARG A 231 14.48 1.47 -13.47
C ARG A 231 13.67 2.21 -12.41
N PHE A 232 14.23 2.36 -11.22
CA PHE A 232 13.53 3.02 -10.12
C PHE A 232 13.57 4.56 -10.17
N ARG A 233 14.32 5.18 -11.12
CA ARG A 233 14.37 6.65 -11.26
C ARG A 233 13.02 7.29 -11.54
N GLU A 234 12.15 6.64 -12.30
CA GLU A 234 10.88 7.21 -12.71
C GLU A 234 9.83 7.28 -11.58
N GLY A 235 9.81 6.29 -10.69
CA GLY A 235 8.74 6.16 -9.69
C GLY A 235 9.21 6.05 -8.24
N CYS A 236 10.51 6.20 -7.96
CA CYS A 236 11.06 6.02 -6.62
C CYS A 236 11.48 7.33 -5.97
N LYS A 237 11.14 7.50 -4.69
CA LYS A 237 11.71 8.53 -3.83
C LYS A 237 12.63 7.92 -2.79
N CYS A 238 13.86 8.42 -2.71
CA CYS A 238 14.80 8.07 -1.67
C CYS A 238 14.67 9.05 -0.51
N LEU A 239 14.35 8.54 0.67
CA LEU A 239 14.18 9.29 1.91
C LEU A 239 15.36 8.99 2.83
N GLU A 240 16.18 10.00 3.09
CA GLU A 240 17.34 9.88 3.92
C GLU A 240 16.99 10.20 5.39
N PHE A 241 17.22 9.24 6.27
CA PHE A 241 16.99 9.37 7.69
C PHE A 241 18.29 9.74 8.39
N LYS A 242 18.41 11.02 8.72
CA LYS A 242 19.57 11.63 9.40
C LYS A 242 19.24 11.89 10.88
N GLY A 243 20.28 12.20 11.66
CA GLY A 243 20.14 12.56 13.07
C GLY A 243 20.38 11.41 14.04
N GLU A 244 20.03 11.61 15.30
CA GLU A 244 20.30 10.67 16.37
C GLU A 244 19.30 9.51 16.42
N SER A 245 19.77 8.38 16.92
CA SER A 245 18.90 7.24 17.21
C SER A 245 17.91 7.56 18.33
N TYR A 246 16.65 7.21 18.12
CA TYR A 246 15.61 7.24 19.16
C TYR A 246 15.70 6.04 20.12
N ARG A 247 16.53 5.03 19.80
CA ARG A 247 16.70 3.85 20.66
C ARG A 247 17.45 4.25 21.93
N GLY A 248 16.90 3.89 23.08
CA GLY A 248 17.55 4.12 24.39
C GLY A 248 17.23 5.47 25.04
N LYS A 249 16.32 6.29 24.44
CA LYS A 249 15.84 7.51 25.13
C LYS A 249 14.79 7.20 26.21
N ASP A 250 14.19 6.01 26.21
CA ASP A 250 13.21 5.53 27.21
C ASP A 250 13.86 4.58 28.23
N ARG A 251 15.16 4.75 28.52
CA ARG A 251 15.87 3.90 29.50
C ARG A 251 15.36 4.01 30.94
N ASN A 252 14.54 5.01 31.24
CA ASN A 252 14.02 5.25 32.59
C ASN A 252 13.02 4.19 33.09
N GLU A 253 12.52 3.31 32.24
CA GLU A 253 11.63 2.22 32.68
C GLU A 253 12.36 1.05 33.35
N TRP A 254 13.65 0.88 33.14
CA TRP A 254 14.48 -0.16 33.80
C TRP A 254 15.14 0.30 35.11
N ASP A 255 15.18 1.61 35.37
CA ASP A 255 15.69 2.17 36.67
C ASP A 255 14.62 2.08 37.78
N GLY A 256 13.43 1.52 37.48
CA GLY A 256 12.45 1.12 38.49
C GLY A 256 12.95 -0.08 39.27
N LYS A 257 13.13 0.09 40.57
CA LYS A 257 13.54 -0.85 41.60
C LYS A 257 13.40 -2.31 41.20
N ILE A 258 14.50 -2.99 40.94
CA ILE A 258 14.54 -4.45 40.87
C ILE A 258 13.87 -4.97 42.14
N ASN A 259 12.81 -5.72 41.99
CA ASN A 259 12.16 -6.35 43.14
C ASN A 259 12.99 -7.60 43.44
N ASP A 260 14.03 -7.44 44.27
CA ASP A 260 14.95 -8.52 44.63
C ASP A 260 14.27 -9.76 45.19
N LYS A 261 12.99 -9.63 45.63
CA LYS A 261 12.15 -10.76 46.12
C LYS A 261 11.79 -11.78 45.01
N ILE A 262 12.07 -11.51 43.74
CA ILE A 262 11.80 -12.47 42.66
C ILE A 262 12.96 -13.47 42.52
N PHE A 263 14.13 -13.19 43.10
CA PHE A 263 15.34 -13.99 43.01
C PHE A 263 15.75 -14.65 44.35
N GLU A 264 14.97 -14.46 45.43
CA GLU A 264 15.04 -15.23 46.67
C GLU A 264 14.05 -16.43 46.63
#